data_796add6daebd333f25b93531eacea289
#
_entry.id   796add6daebd333f25b93531eacea289
#
_cell.length_a   1.000
_cell.length_b   1.000
_cell.length_c   1.000
_cell.angle_alpha   90.00
_cell.angle_beta   90.00
_cell.angle_gamma   90.00
#
_symmetry.space_group_name_H-M   'P 1'
#
loop_
_entity.id
_entity.type
_entity.pdbx_description
1 polymer ?
#
loop_
_entity_poly.entity_id
_entity_poly.type
_entity_poly.pdbx_seq_one_letter_code
_entity_poly.pdbx_strand_id
1 'polypeptide(L)'
;MNDNEIKTMLARLQQDLSDPSAPMAEWTHAEFIPLDERKKNVKILNTGYWLGNVGMVAVSAYSCLTTFAGDTFMQLVLIGLVAFVILASIFGWYKYVLPAVLKREYKLTQYKMDFKKEKLEIWQRGEKTTHKFHRAGITLPPLPVPAGDKEQYRSLCQKLQQQIQYRTGFAFR
;
A
#
# COMPACT_ATOMS: atom_id res chain seq x y z
N MET A 1 3.80 -9.12 -9.31
CA MET A 1 5.24 -9.35 -9.60
C MET A 1 5.33 -10.62 -10.42
N ASN A 2 5.95 -10.56 -11.60
CA ASN A 2 6.10 -11.74 -12.46
C ASN A 2 7.38 -12.53 -12.12
N ASP A 3 7.51 -13.77 -12.60
CA ASP A 3 8.66 -14.63 -12.28
C ASP A 3 10.01 -14.02 -12.67
N ASN A 4 10.07 -13.27 -13.76
CA ASN A 4 11.32 -12.62 -14.22
C ASN A 4 11.71 -11.46 -13.28
N GLU A 5 10.75 -10.70 -12.77
CA GLU A 5 11.00 -9.66 -11.79
C GLU A 5 11.52 -10.24 -10.48
N ILE A 6 10.94 -11.38 -10.04
CA ILE A 6 11.41 -12.09 -8.84
C ILE A 6 12.85 -12.59 -9.03
N LYS A 7 13.16 -13.22 -10.15
CA LYS A 7 14.51 -13.71 -10.49
C LYS A 7 15.54 -12.57 -10.49
N THR A 8 15.21 -11.47 -11.13
CA THR A 8 16.09 -10.28 -11.20
C THR A 8 16.32 -9.68 -9.81
N MET A 9 15.26 -9.57 -9.01
CA MET A 9 15.35 -9.07 -7.65
C MET A 9 16.22 -9.97 -6.75
N LEU A 10 16.05 -11.30 -6.83
CA LEU A 10 16.84 -12.25 -6.06
C LEU A 10 18.32 -12.23 -6.48
N ALA A 11 18.62 -12.09 -7.77
CA ALA A 11 19.98 -11.96 -8.26
C ALA A 11 20.69 -10.69 -7.73
N ARG A 12 19.97 -9.54 -7.73
CA ARG A 12 20.49 -8.30 -7.11
C ARG A 12 20.71 -8.46 -5.61
N LEU A 13 19.73 -9.02 -4.90
CA LEU A 13 19.83 -9.25 -3.46
C LEU A 13 21.00 -10.20 -3.12
N GLN A 14 21.23 -11.21 -3.94
CA GLN A 14 22.39 -12.10 -3.80
C GLN A 14 23.70 -11.36 -4.00
N GLN A 15 23.79 -10.49 -5.02
CA GLN A 15 24.98 -9.66 -5.25
C GLN A 15 25.24 -8.71 -4.08
N ASP A 16 24.21 -8.00 -3.61
CA ASP A 16 24.32 -7.07 -2.49
C ASP A 16 24.72 -7.76 -1.17
N LEU A 17 24.24 -8.99 -0.95
CA LEU A 17 24.58 -9.74 0.27
C LEU A 17 25.92 -10.47 0.17
N SER A 18 26.41 -10.78 -1.03
CA SER A 18 27.73 -11.41 -1.25
C SER A 18 28.89 -10.47 -1.00
N ASP A 19 28.66 -9.15 -1.16
CA ASP A 19 29.64 -8.13 -0.86
C ASP A 19 29.49 -7.66 0.61
N PRO A 20 30.45 -7.96 1.51
CA PRO A 20 30.40 -7.48 2.88
C PRO A 20 30.42 -5.95 3.00
N SER A 21 30.96 -5.26 1.99
CA SER A 21 31.06 -3.79 1.92
C SER A 21 29.80 -3.13 1.34
N ALA A 22 28.87 -3.90 0.77
CA ALA A 22 27.65 -3.36 0.21
C ALA A 22 26.87 -2.55 1.26
N PRO A 23 26.56 -1.28 0.96
CA PRO A 23 25.94 -0.40 1.94
C PRO A 23 24.46 -0.70 2.15
N MET A 24 23.80 -1.30 1.17
CA MET A 24 22.34 -1.49 1.17
C MET A 24 21.94 -2.79 0.47
N ALA A 25 20.78 -3.32 0.88
CA ALA A 25 20.09 -4.40 0.18
C ALA A 25 18.59 -4.07 0.11
N GLU A 26 17.96 -4.36 -1.03
CA GLU A 26 16.54 -4.03 -1.26
C GLU A 26 15.81 -5.22 -1.86
N TRP A 27 14.57 -5.45 -1.40
CA TRP A 27 13.65 -6.38 -2.03
C TRP A 27 12.21 -5.94 -1.86
N THR A 28 11.34 -6.49 -2.70
CA THR A 28 9.90 -6.23 -2.65
C THR A 28 9.15 -7.53 -2.36
N HIS A 29 8.23 -7.46 -1.43
CA HIS A 29 7.31 -8.55 -1.12
C HIS A 29 5.91 -8.20 -1.62
N ALA A 30 5.29 -9.13 -2.35
CA ALA A 30 3.92 -9.00 -2.85
C ALA A 30 3.01 -9.97 -2.07
N GLU A 31 2.20 -9.42 -1.18
CA GLU A 31 1.22 -10.18 -0.42
C GLU A 31 -0.10 -10.25 -1.21
N PHE A 32 -0.62 -11.45 -1.43
CA PHE A 32 -1.93 -11.63 -2.08
C PHE A 32 -3.04 -11.19 -1.14
N ILE A 33 -3.94 -10.35 -1.65
CA ILE A 33 -5.12 -9.89 -0.91
C ILE A 33 -6.32 -10.72 -1.34
N PRO A 34 -6.89 -11.56 -0.45
CA PRO A 34 -8.08 -12.35 -0.74
C PRO A 34 -9.26 -11.47 -1.16
N LEU A 35 -10.14 -12.02 -2.00
CA LEU A 35 -11.31 -11.29 -2.52
C LEU A 35 -12.21 -10.75 -1.40
N ASP A 36 -12.36 -11.51 -0.31
CA ASP A 36 -13.19 -11.11 0.82
C ASP A 36 -12.61 -9.92 1.57
N GLU A 37 -11.29 -9.86 1.72
CA GLU A 37 -10.61 -8.70 2.29
C GLU A 37 -10.74 -7.48 1.38
N ARG A 38 -10.61 -7.66 0.05
CA ARG A 38 -10.85 -6.59 -0.93
C ARG A 38 -12.27 -6.03 -0.83
N LYS A 39 -13.28 -6.91 -0.73
CA LYS A 39 -14.69 -6.52 -0.54
C LYS A 39 -14.91 -5.78 0.77
N LYS A 40 -14.27 -6.24 1.87
CA LYS A 40 -14.32 -5.55 3.17
C LYS A 40 -13.72 -4.14 3.08
N ASN A 41 -12.57 -3.99 2.44
CA ASN A 41 -11.93 -2.69 2.22
C ASN A 41 -12.80 -1.77 1.38
N VAL A 42 -13.44 -2.29 0.32
CA VAL A 42 -14.42 -1.54 -0.48
C VAL A 42 -15.60 -1.07 0.37
N LYS A 43 -16.13 -1.93 1.25
CA LYS A 43 -17.25 -1.56 2.14
C LYS A 43 -16.87 -0.41 3.07
N ILE A 44 -15.68 -0.45 3.67
CA ILE A 44 -15.18 0.62 4.55
C ILE A 44 -15.01 1.92 3.77
N LEU A 45 -14.36 1.86 2.60
CA LEU A 45 -14.15 3.03 1.75
C LEU A 45 -15.49 3.62 1.26
N ASN A 46 -16.44 2.76 0.88
CA ASN A 46 -17.77 3.20 0.44
C ASN A 46 -18.55 3.88 1.57
N THR A 47 -18.46 3.38 2.80
CA THR A 47 -19.07 4.03 3.97
C THR A 47 -18.47 5.41 4.20
N GLY A 48 -17.14 5.56 4.17
CA GLY A 48 -16.47 6.85 4.30
C GLY A 48 -16.84 7.83 3.17
N TYR A 49 -16.93 7.34 1.94
CA TYR A 49 -17.37 8.13 0.78
C TYR A 49 -18.79 8.69 0.98
N TRP A 50 -19.75 7.87 1.40
CA TRP A 50 -21.13 8.32 1.62
C TRP A 50 -21.24 9.28 2.81
N LEU A 51 -20.50 9.04 3.90
CA LEU A 51 -20.44 10.00 5.02
C LEU A 51 -19.90 11.36 4.58
N GLY A 52 -18.89 11.41 3.71
CA GLY A 52 -18.38 12.65 3.14
C GLY A 52 -19.41 13.40 2.31
N ASN A 53 -20.18 12.70 1.47
CA ASN A 53 -21.25 13.31 0.68
C ASN A 53 -22.38 13.85 1.56
N VAL A 54 -22.79 13.11 2.59
CA VAL A 54 -23.81 13.57 3.57
C VAL A 54 -23.30 14.82 4.30
N GLY A 55 -22.04 14.84 4.73
CA GLY A 55 -21.41 16.02 5.34
C GLY A 55 -21.44 17.25 4.41
N MET A 56 -21.14 17.07 3.12
CA MET A 56 -21.19 18.14 2.13
C MET A 56 -22.60 18.71 1.99
N VAL A 57 -23.62 17.86 1.92
CA VAL A 57 -25.03 18.29 1.86
C VAL A 57 -25.41 19.08 3.13
N ALA A 58 -25.03 18.59 4.31
CA ALA A 58 -25.34 19.25 5.58
C ALA A 58 -24.71 20.65 5.67
N VAL A 59 -23.43 20.79 5.31
CA VAL A 59 -22.73 22.09 5.29
C VAL A 59 -23.37 23.03 4.29
N SER A 60 -23.75 22.55 3.10
CA SER A 60 -24.41 23.38 2.07
C SER A 60 -25.80 23.84 2.51
N ALA A 61 -26.58 22.94 3.13
CA ALA A 61 -27.89 23.32 3.69
C ALA A 61 -27.75 24.37 4.79
N TYR A 62 -26.77 24.22 5.69
CA TYR A 62 -26.48 25.22 6.71
C TYR A 62 -26.11 26.58 6.09
N SER A 63 -25.24 26.57 5.07
CA SER A 63 -24.86 27.82 4.37
C SER A 63 -26.03 28.47 3.66
N CYS A 64 -26.95 27.71 3.05
CA CYS A 64 -28.18 28.24 2.48
C CYS A 64 -29.05 28.96 3.53
N LEU A 65 -29.19 28.39 4.71
CA LEU A 65 -30.05 28.91 5.78
C LEU A 65 -29.43 30.09 6.51
N THR A 66 -28.12 30.20 6.59
CA THR A 66 -27.44 31.24 7.38
C THR A 66 -26.84 32.35 6.52
N THR A 67 -26.00 31.99 5.52
CA THR A 67 -25.20 32.94 4.75
C THR A 67 -26.01 33.57 3.61
N PHE A 68 -26.87 32.77 2.96
CA PHE A 68 -27.67 33.17 1.82
C PHE A 68 -29.17 33.29 2.16
N ALA A 69 -29.50 33.52 3.43
CA ALA A 69 -30.87 33.71 3.90
C ALA A 69 -31.49 34.92 3.18
N GLY A 70 -32.58 34.69 2.43
CA GLY A 70 -33.27 35.74 1.68
C GLY A 70 -32.77 35.96 0.22
N ASP A 71 -31.66 35.36 -0.19
CA ASP A 71 -31.20 35.40 -1.57
C ASP A 71 -31.48 34.07 -2.29
N THR A 72 -32.68 33.97 -2.87
CA THR A 72 -33.17 32.78 -3.57
C THR A 72 -32.29 32.39 -4.76
N PHE A 73 -31.71 33.38 -5.46
CA PHE A 73 -30.86 33.11 -6.63
C PHE A 73 -29.57 32.40 -6.18
N MET A 74 -28.87 32.92 -5.16
CA MET A 74 -27.64 32.33 -4.64
C MET A 74 -27.89 30.96 -4.01
N GLN A 75 -29.03 30.74 -3.35
CA GLN A 75 -29.42 29.42 -2.84
C GLN A 75 -29.57 28.42 -3.99
N LEU A 76 -30.24 28.76 -5.09
CA LEU A 76 -30.37 27.86 -6.24
C LEU A 76 -29.03 27.55 -6.90
N VAL A 77 -28.15 28.55 -7.04
CA VAL A 77 -26.80 28.35 -7.57
C VAL A 77 -26.01 27.39 -6.71
N LEU A 78 -26.03 27.55 -5.38
CA LEU A 78 -25.32 26.66 -4.45
C LEU A 78 -25.86 25.24 -4.50
N ILE A 79 -27.19 25.05 -4.51
CA ILE A 79 -27.82 23.74 -4.62
C ILE A 79 -27.43 23.06 -5.94
N GLY A 80 -27.46 23.77 -7.05
CA GLY A 80 -27.07 23.27 -8.37
C GLY A 80 -25.61 22.83 -8.41
N LEU A 81 -24.70 23.62 -7.83
CA LEU A 81 -23.28 23.33 -7.77
C LEU A 81 -23.01 22.09 -6.91
N VAL A 82 -23.63 21.98 -5.74
CA VAL A 82 -23.50 20.83 -4.85
C VAL A 82 -24.03 19.56 -5.51
N ALA A 83 -25.20 19.63 -6.14
CA ALA A 83 -25.77 18.50 -6.88
C ALA A 83 -24.82 18.03 -8.00
N PHE A 84 -24.24 18.98 -8.77
CA PHE A 84 -23.28 18.66 -9.81
C PHE A 84 -22.02 17.97 -9.25
N VAL A 85 -21.45 18.51 -8.16
CA VAL A 85 -20.25 17.92 -7.52
C VAL A 85 -20.53 16.50 -7.01
N ILE A 86 -21.70 16.27 -6.39
CA ILE A 86 -22.10 14.95 -5.90
C ILE A 86 -22.25 13.98 -7.08
N LEU A 87 -22.94 14.36 -8.16
CA LEU A 87 -23.11 13.49 -9.33
C LEU A 87 -21.77 13.17 -9.99
N ALA A 88 -20.88 14.15 -10.16
CA ALA A 88 -19.54 13.92 -10.70
C ALA A 88 -18.71 13.00 -9.80
N SER A 89 -18.81 13.17 -8.48
CA SER A 89 -18.09 12.32 -7.52
C SER A 89 -18.63 10.87 -7.53
N ILE A 90 -19.95 10.68 -7.63
CA ILE A 90 -20.57 9.35 -7.76
C ILE A 90 -20.07 8.67 -9.03
N PHE A 91 -20.09 9.36 -10.16
CA PHE A 91 -19.60 8.83 -11.42
C PHE A 91 -18.12 8.43 -11.33
N GLY A 92 -17.27 9.32 -10.79
CA GLY A 92 -15.83 9.03 -10.57
C GLY A 92 -15.60 7.85 -9.65
N TRP A 93 -16.37 7.77 -8.55
CA TRP A 93 -16.28 6.67 -7.60
C TRP A 93 -16.54 5.30 -8.25
N TYR A 94 -17.70 5.15 -8.91
CA TYR A 94 -18.10 3.88 -9.50
C TYR A 94 -17.32 3.51 -10.76
N LYS A 95 -16.91 4.49 -11.57
CA LYS A 95 -16.20 4.22 -12.81
C LYS A 95 -14.72 3.98 -12.62
N TYR A 96 -14.06 4.68 -11.69
CA TYR A 96 -12.60 4.64 -11.57
C TYR A 96 -12.11 4.06 -10.24
N VAL A 97 -12.65 4.52 -9.11
CA VAL A 97 -12.10 4.16 -7.80
C VAL A 97 -12.47 2.73 -7.40
N LEU A 98 -13.75 2.39 -7.47
CA LEU A 98 -14.24 1.08 -7.06
C LEU A 98 -13.62 -0.08 -7.86
N PRO A 99 -13.55 -0.02 -9.21
CA PRO A 99 -12.89 -1.05 -9.99
C PRO A 99 -11.39 -1.15 -9.72
N ALA A 100 -10.72 0.00 -9.51
CA ALA A 100 -9.29 0.02 -9.20
C ALA A 100 -8.98 -0.68 -7.87
N VAL A 101 -9.81 -0.46 -6.83
CA VAL A 101 -9.65 -1.12 -5.53
C VAL A 101 -9.91 -2.64 -5.64
N LEU A 102 -10.95 -3.04 -6.37
CA LEU A 102 -11.28 -4.46 -6.58
C LEU A 102 -10.24 -5.21 -7.41
N LYS A 103 -9.61 -4.54 -8.39
CA LYS A 103 -8.55 -5.13 -9.23
C LYS A 103 -7.21 -5.26 -8.50
N ARG A 104 -7.05 -4.63 -7.36
CA ARG A 104 -5.78 -4.65 -6.62
C ARG A 104 -5.59 -5.97 -5.88
N GLU A 105 -5.03 -6.95 -6.58
CA GLU A 105 -4.83 -8.32 -6.06
C GLU A 105 -3.67 -8.44 -5.09
N TYR A 106 -2.69 -7.54 -5.16
CA TYR A 106 -1.47 -7.61 -4.37
C TYR A 106 -1.21 -6.32 -3.62
N LYS A 107 -0.70 -6.48 -2.39
CA LYS A 107 -0.15 -5.42 -1.57
C LYS A 107 1.37 -5.48 -1.68
N LEU A 108 1.97 -4.46 -2.27
CA LEU A 108 3.41 -4.37 -2.39
C LEU A 108 4.00 -3.69 -1.17
N THR A 109 5.01 -4.33 -0.58
CA THR A 109 5.82 -3.79 0.51
C THR A 109 7.27 -3.85 0.08
N GLN A 110 7.96 -2.71 0.07
CA GLN A 110 9.37 -2.62 -0.25
C GLN A 110 10.16 -2.57 1.05
N TYR A 111 11.19 -3.40 1.13
CA TYR A 111 12.12 -3.48 2.24
C TYR A 111 13.47 -2.97 1.76
N LYS A 112 14.05 -2.05 2.52
CA LYS A 112 15.38 -1.49 2.26
C LYS A 112 16.21 -1.57 3.53
N MET A 113 17.32 -2.30 3.47
CA MET A 113 18.29 -2.41 4.55
C MET A 113 19.47 -1.49 4.28
N ASP A 114 19.78 -0.63 5.24
CA ASP A 114 20.99 0.18 5.25
C ASP A 114 21.94 -0.41 6.30
N PHE A 115 22.95 -1.15 5.84
CA PHE A 115 23.91 -1.81 6.72
C PHE A 115 24.86 -0.84 7.42
N LYS A 116 25.12 0.33 6.83
CA LYS A 116 25.96 1.36 7.46
C LYS A 116 25.24 2.04 8.62
N LYS A 117 23.94 2.25 8.49
CA LYS A 117 23.13 2.93 9.52
C LYS A 117 22.41 1.94 10.44
N GLU A 118 22.57 0.64 10.21
CA GLU A 118 21.90 -0.44 10.94
C GLU A 118 20.38 -0.24 11.02
N LYS A 119 19.77 0.11 9.86
CA LYS A 119 18.35 0.43 9.77
C LYS A 119 17.64 -0.37 8.69
N LEU A 120 16.44 -0.84 9.02
CA LEU A 120 15.47 -1.38 8.09
C LEU A 120 14.39 -0.32 7.81
N GLU A 121 14.22 0.05 6.56
CA GLU A 121 13.13 0.89 6.09
C GLU A 121 12.09 0.01 5.40
N ILE A 122 10.84 0.14 5.80
CA ILE A 122 9.70 -0.57 5.24
C ILE A 122 8.79 0.48 4.60
N TRP A 123 8.61 0.36 3.29
CA TRP A 123 7.73 1.23 2.52
C TRP A 123 6.46 0.50 2.14
N GLN A 124 5.30 1.00 2.58
CA GLN A 124 4.02 0.42 2.30
C GLN A 124 2.99 1.52 2.05
N ARG A 125 2.33 1.51 0.89
CA ARG A 125 1.31 2.50 0.49
C ARG A 125 1.77 3.97 0.60
N GLY A 126 3.06 4.23 0.37
CA GLY A 126 3.62 5.58 0.51
C GLY A 126 4.03 5.96 1.93
N GLU A 127 3.70 5.16 2.92
CA GLU A 127 4.17 5.33 4.30
C GLU A 127 5.51 4.63 4.50
N LYS A 128 6.41 5.29 5.23
CA LYS A 128 7.72 4.79 5.58
C LYS A 128 7.79 4.52 7.08
N THR A 129 8.13 3.30 7.45
CA THR A 129 8.51 2.95 8.82
C THR A 129 9.98 2.59 8.88
N THR A 130 10.66 2.96 9.97
CA THR A 130 12.09 2.70 10.13
C THR A 130 12.33 1.97 11.44
N HIS A 131 13.12 0.90 11.37
CA HIS A 131 13.47 0.08 12.52
C HIS A 131 14.99 -0.09 12.59
N LYS A 132 15.55 -0.10 13.80
CA LYS A 132 16.96 -0.45 14.01
C LYS A 132 17.15 -1.96 13.93
N PHE A 133 18.34 -2.41 13.51
CA PHE A 133 18.71 -3.81 13.55
C PHE A 133 18.67 -4.35 14.98
N HIS A 134 18.58 -5.65 15.13
CA HIS A 134 18.47 -6.36 16.43
C HIS A 134 17.28 -5.93 17.31
N ARG A 135 16.30 -5.24 16.75
CA ARG A 135 15.06 -4.92 17.47
C ARG A 135 14.19 -6.16 17.63
N ALA A 136 13.91 -6.54 18.86
CA ALA A 136 13.02 -7.67 19.16
C ALA A 136 11.59 -7.46 18.60
N GLY A 137 10.97 -8.55 18.15
CA GLY A 137 9.56 -8.57 17.73
C GLY A 137 9.28 -8.20 16.28
N ILE A 138 10.29 -7.93 15.46
CA ILE A 138 10.09 -7.71 14.02
C ILE A 138 10.38 -8.99 13.28
N THR A 139 9.37 -9.46 12.54
CA THR A 139 9.48 -10.65 11.69
C THR A 139 9.27 -10.25 10.24
N LEU A 140 10.22 -10.61 9.38
CA LEU A 140 10.16 -10.32 7.95
C LEU A 140 9.32 -11.38 7.21
N PRO A 141 8.61 -11.03 6.14
CA PRO A 141 7.97 -12.01 5.29
C PRO A 141 9.02 -12.81 4.53
N PRO A 142 8.73 -14.08 4.17
CA PRO A 142 9.64 -14.90 3.38
C PRO A 142 9.94 -14.23 2.03
N LEU A 143 11.14 -14.46 1.51
CA LEU A 143 11.48 -14.01 0.16
C LEU A 143 10.61 -14.72 -0.86
N PRO A 144 10.13 -14.01 -1.90
CA PRO A 144 9.27 -14.59 -2.91
C PRO A 144 10.06 -15.61 -3.75
N VAL A 145 9.44 -16.76 -4.01
CA VAL A 145 10.02 -17.84 -4.84
C VAL A 145 9.31 -17.83 -6.20
N PRO A 146 10.05 -17.81 -7.33
CA PRO A 146 9.45 -17.89 -8.66
C PRO A 146 8.65 -19.18 -8.84
N ALA A 147 7.50 -19.11 -9.52
CA ALA A 147 6.61 -20.26 -9.66
C ALA A 147 7.19 -21.37 -10.55
N GLY A 148 7.97 -20.99 -11.57
CA GLY A 148 8.52 -21.93 -12.55
C GLY A 148 9.69 -22.79 -12.07
N ASP A 149 10.49 -22.31 -11.09
CA ASP A 149 11.76 -22.97 -10.66
C ASP A 149 11.83 -23.09 -9.14
N LYS A 150 10.74 -23.51 -8.51
CA LYS A 150 10.55 -23.48 -7.05
C LYS A 150 11.67 -24.15 -6.25
N GLU A 151 12.15 -25.33 -6.65
CA GLU A 151 13.14 -26.08 -5.87
C GLU A 151 14.50 -25.40 -5.89
N GLN A 152 14.95 -24.95 -7.07
CA GLN A 152 16.23 -24.25 -7.21
C GLN A 152 16.26 -22.94 -6.41
N TYR A 153 15.21 -22.13 -6.53
CA TYR A 153 15.15 -20.83 -5.84
C TYR A 153 14.82 -20.94 -4.36
N ARG A 154 14.20 -22.03 -3.90
CA ARG A 154 13.92 -22.25 -2.48
C ARG A 154 15.21 -22.31 -1.64
N SER A 155 16.21 -23.06 -2.10
CA SER A 155 17.51 -23.14 -1.43
C SER A 155 18.24 -21.80 -1.43
N LEU A 156 18.18 -21.06 -2.54
CA LEU A 156 18.73 -19.70 -2.63
C LEU A 156 18.04 -18.74 -1.66
N CYS A 157 16.73 -18.71 -1.64
CA CYS A 157 15.96 -17.86 -0.72
C CYS A 157 16.29 -18.17 0.75
N GLN A 158 16.40 -19.44 1.12
CA GLN A 158 16.80 -19.85 2.47
C GLN A 158 18.19 -19.33 2.85
N LYS A 159 19.17 -19.47 1.96
CA LYS A 159 20.54 -18.94 2.17
C LYS A 159 20.53 -17.42 2.34
N LEU A 160 19.81 -16.70 1.49
CA LEU A 160 19.70 -15.23 1.58
C LEU A 160 19.00 -14.80 2.87
N GLN A 161 17.95 -15.49 3.28
CA GLN A 161 17.26 -15.23 4.55
C GLN A 161 18.20 -15.44 5.74
N GLN A 162 18.98 -16.51 5.75
CA GLN A 162 19.98 -16.77 6.80
C GLN A 162 21.06 -15.67 6.83
N GLN A 163 21.56 -15.22 5.68
CA GLN A 163 22.53 -14.13 5.61
C GLN A 163 21.94 -12.82 6.16
N ILE A 164 20.71 -12.48 5.79
CA ILE A 164 20.00 -11.30 6.32
C ILE A 164 19.84 -11.44 7.84
N GLN A 165 19.35 -12.57 8.32
CA GLN A 165 19.16 -12.81 9.74
C GLN A 165 20.47 -12.70 10.52
N TYR A 166 21.55 -13.28 10.00
CA TYR A 166 22.87 -13.19 10.62
C TYR A 166 23.37 -11.74 10.71
N ARG A 167 23.22 -10.94 9.63
CA ARG A 167 23.68 -9.55 9.58
C ARG A 167 22.82 -8.57 10.38
N THR A 168 21.54 -8.84 10.55
CA THR A 168 20.57 -7.86 11.06
C THR A 168 19.83 -8.26 12.33
N GLY A 169 19.82 -9.56 12.66
CA GLY A 169 19.05 -10.10 13.78
C GLY A 169 17.54 -10.24 13.53
N PHE A 170 17.03 -9.86 12.34
CA PHE A 170 15.62 -10.04 12.02
C PHE A 170 15.29 -11.48 11.66
N ALA A 171 14.23 -12.03 12.26
CA ALA A 171 13.70 -13.33 11.92
C ALA A 171 12.79 -13.27 10.68
N PHE A 172 12.70 -14.38 9.94
CA PHE A 172 11.71 -14.57 8.87
C PHE A 172 10.59 -15.48 9.39
N ARG A 173 9.36 -15.27 8.85
CA ARG A 173 8.20 -16.13 9.15
C ARG A 173 8.37 -17.53 8.62
#